data_0012c16e88c122a9f13db27d9260d9de
#
_entry.id   0012c16e88c122a9f13db27d9260d9de
#
_cell.length_a   1.000
_cell.length_b   1.000
_cell.length_c   1.000
_cell.angle_alpha   90.00
_cell.angle_beta   90.00
_cell.angle_gamma   90.00
#
_symmetry.space_group_name_H-M   'P 1'
#
loop_
_entity.id
_entity.type
_entity.pdbx_description
1 polymer ?
#
loop_
_entity_poly.entity_id
_entity_poly.type
_entity_poly.pdbx_seq_one_letter_code
_entity_poly.pdbx_strand_id
1 'polypeptide(L)'
;TLGLRFTQWPNCEYIALKRPPLQSVTSITYTDSDGGSNTFAASNYNVYANGDVGLIWLKNGLAWPSATLQEGPSILISYVAGFGDAEDVPEIDKQAIRLLTGHFYENRENVVAVQGITVAELPMAVRSIIHLRRAW
;
A
#
# COMPACT_ATOMS: atom_id res chain seq x y z
N THR A 1 7.80 -3.21 -6.46
CA THR A 1 6.53 -3.75 -6.99
C THR A 1 5.81 -4.52 -5.90
N LEU A 2 4.52 -4.31 -5.78
CA LEU A 2 3.63 -4.96 -4.84
C LEU A 2 2.57 -5.76 -5.60
N GLY A 3 2.05 -6.82 -4.98
CA GLY A 3 0.96 -7.62 -5.52
C GLY A 3 -0.22 -7.64 -4.56
N LEU A 4 -1.40 -7.25 -5.03
CA LEU A 4 -2.65 -7.37 -4.31
C LEU A 4 -3.49 -8.48 -4.93
N ARG A 5 -3.97 -9.41 -4.10
CA ARG A 5 -4.71 -10.58 -4.56
C ARG A 5 -6.15 -10.54 -4.06
N PHE A 6 -7.07 -10.99 -4.93
CA PHE A 6 -8.49 -11.14 -4.63
C PHE A 6 -8.99 -12.50 -5.09
N THR A 7 -10.02 -12.97 -4.44
CA THR A 7 -10.73 -14.21 -4.78
C THR A 7 -11.88 -13.98 -5.75
N GLN A 8 -12.37 -12.75 -5.83
CA GLN A 8 -13.48 -12.36 -6.70
C GLN A 8 -13.37 -10.90 -7.09
N TRP A 9 -13.97 -10.53 -8.21
CA TRP A 9 -14.10 -9.15 -8.62
C TRP A 9 -14.99 -8.37 -7.66
N PRO A 10 -14.70 -7.10 -7.37
CA PRO A 10 -15.56 -6.29 -6.52
C PRO A 10 -16.88 -5.99 -7.23
N ASN A 11 -17.94 -5.82 -6.43
CA ASN A 11 -19.26 -5.41 -6.95
C ASN A 11 -19.36 -3.90 -7.25
N CYS A 12 -18.26 -3.19 -7.18
CA CYS A 12 -18.16 -1.75 -7.46
C CYS A 12 -17.25 -1.49 -8.66
N GLU A 13 -17.35 -0.30 -9.22
CA GLU A 13 -16.60 0.12 -10.41
C GLU A 13 -15.13 0.45 -10.13
N TYR A 14 -14.68 0.38 -8.89
CA TYR A 14 -13.31 0.72 -8.52
C TYR A 14 -12.68 -0.27 -7.55
N ILE A 15 -11.34 -0.30 -7.57
CA ILE A 15 -10.50 -1.03 -6.61
C ILE A 15 -9.56 -0.04 -5.94
N ALA A 16 -9.60 0.00 -4.61
CA ALA A 16 -8.65 0.78 -3.81
C ALA A 16 -7.36 -0.03 -3.58
N LEU A 17 -6.23 0.55 -3.92
CA LEU A 17 -4.91 -0.04 -3.72
C LEU A 17 -4.35 0.38 -2.36
N LYS A 18 -3.81 -0.61 -1.66
CA LYS A 18 -3.19 -0.39 -0.35
C LYS A 18 -1.76 0.14 -0.50
N ARG A 19 -1.24 0.74 0.58
CA ARG A 19 0.14 1.25 0.68
C ARG A 19 0.43 2.41 -0.27
N PRO A 20 -0.19 3.57 -0.03
CA PRO A 20 0.10 4.79 -0.77
C PRO A 20 1.54 5.30 -0.53
N PRO A 21 2.03 6.21 -1.38
CA PRO A 21 1.41 6.68 -2.62
C PRO A 21 1.55 5.66 -3.75
N LEU A 22 0.53 5.62 -4.63
CA LEU A 22 0.58 4.82 -5.85
C LEU A 22 1.42 5.54 -6.90
N GLN A 23 2.37 4.83 -7.52
CA GLN A 23 3.13 5.34 -8.67
C GLN A 23 2.51 4.87 -9.99
N SER A 24 2.32 3.56 -10.13
CA SER A 24 1.76 2.98 -11.36
C SER A 24 1.15 1.60 -11.12
N VAL A 25 0.24 1.20 -12.00
CA VAL A 25 -0.27 -0.16 -12.09
C VAL A 25 0.43 -0.86 -13.24
N THR A 26 1.10 -1.97 -12.94
CA THR A 26 1.86 -2.74 -13.94
C THR A 26 0.95 -3.64 -14.74
N SER A 27 0.11 -4.42 -14.07
CA SER A 27 -0.82 -5.36 -14.72
C SER A 27 -1.94 -5.78 -13.77
N ILE A 28 -3.05 -6.18 -14.37
CA ILE A 28 -4.14 -6.87 -13.68
C ILE A 28 -4.31 -8.20 -14.41
N THR A 29 -4.04 -9.30 -13.72
CA THR A 29 -4.19 -10.64 -14.26
C THR A 29 -5.19 -11.45 -13.45
N TYR A 30 -5.85 -12.39 -14.10
CA TYR A 30 -6.76 -13.30 -13.42
C TYR A 30 -6.67 -14.69 -14.02
N THR A 31 -6.93 -15.70 -13.19
CA THR A 31 -6.93 -17.10 -13.61
C THR A 31 -8.36 -17.60 -13.67
N ASP A 32 -8.76 -18.16 -14.79
CA ASP A 32 -10.07 -18.76 -14.99
C ASP A 32 -10.15 -20.18 -14.38
N SER A 33 -11.36 -20.76 -14.40
CA SER A 33 -11.62 -22.11 -13.86
C SER A 33 -10.80 -23.21 -14.52
N ASP A 34 -10.36 -22.99 -15.75
CA ASP A 34 -9.58 -23.97 -16.53
C ASP A 34 -8.07 -23.81 -16.29
N GLY A 35 -7.67 -22.88 -15.43
CA GLY A 35 -6.28 -22.57 -15.11
C GLY A 35 -5.60 -21.63 -16.11
N GLY A 36 -6.35 -21.07 -17.05
CA GLY A 36 -5.87 -20.10 -18.02
C GLY A 36 -5.57 -18.74 -17.36
N SER A 37 -4.39 -18.20 -17.62
CA SER A 37 -4.02 -16.86 -17.13
C SER A 37 -4.40 -15.81 -18.16
N ASN A 38 -5.24 -14.88 -17.76
CA ASN A 38 -5.76 -13.81 -18.59
C ASN A 38 -5.33 -12.44 -18.05
N THR A 39 -5.13 -11.49 -18.95
CA THR A 39 -4.78 -10.11 -18.58
C THR A 39 -5.97 -9.18 -18.83
N PHE A 40 -6.35 -8.42 -17.82
CA PHE A 40 -7.33 -7.35 -17.97
C PHE A 40 -6.66 -6.13 -18.58
N ALA A 41 -7.06 -5.77 -19.80
CA ALA A 41 -6.37 -4.73 -20.58
C ALA A 41 -6.41 -3.35 -19.89
N ALA A 42 -5.29 -2.65 -19.90
CA ALA A 42 -5.17 -1.29 -19.34
C ALA A 42 -6.08 -0.26 -20.03
N SER A 43 -6.57 -0.57 -21.25
CA SER A 43 -7.56 0.24 -21.95
C SER A 43 -8.92 0.30 -21.25
N ASN A 44 -9.22 -0.65 -20.35
CA ASN A 44 -10.53 -0.81 -19.73
C ASN A 44 -10.69 -0.05 -18.41
N TYR A 45 -9.61 0.48 -17.86
CA TYR A 45 -9.63 1.19 -16.60
C TYR A 45 -8.79 2.46 -16.62
N ASN A 46 -9.04 3.34 -15.68
CA ASN A 46 -8.22 4.51 -15.38
C ASN A 46 -7.52 4.29 -14.02
N VAL A 47 -6.30 4.80 -13.91
CA VAL A 47 -5.53 4.78 -12.67
C VAL A 47 -5.50 6.19 -12.10
N TYR A 48 -5.93 6.33 -10.86
CA TYR A 48 -5.86 7.58 -10.11
C TYR A 48 -4.84 7.41 -9.00
N ALA A 49 -3.72 8.11 -9.14
CA ALA A 49 -2.60 8.09 -8.20
C ALA A 49 -2.54 9.35 -7.33
N ASN A 50 -3.66 10.07 -7.20
CA ASN A 50 -3.71 11.33 -6.49
C ASN A 50 -3.98 11.13 -5.00
N GLY A 51 -3.02 11.52 -4.17
CA GLY A 51 -3.17 11.57 -2.72
C GLY A 51 -2.91 10.22 -2.02
N ASP A 52 -3.61 10.03 -0.90
CA ASP A 52 -3.34 8.96 0.05
C ASP A 52 -3.84 7.57 -0.37
N VAL A 53 -4.65 7.48 -1.44
CA VAL A 53 -5.20 6.21 -1.92
C VAL A 53 -5.07 6.12 -3.44
N GLY A 54 -4.43 5.07 -3.93
CA GLY A 54 -4.44 4.71 -5.34
C GLY A 54 -5.75 4.04 -5.70
N LEU A 55 -6.38 4.46 -6.80
CA LEU A 55 -7.62 3.87 -7.28
C LEU A 55 -7.47 3.38 -8.71
N ILE A 56 -8.01 2.19 -8.97
CA ILE A 56 -8.26 1.68 -10.31
C ILE A 56 -9.76 1.79 -10.54
N TRP A 57 -10.18 2.53 -11.56
CA TRP A 57 -11.59 2.78 -11.86
C TRP A 57 -11.92 2.28 -13.25
N LEU A 58 -12.98 1.51 -13.39
CA LEU A 58 -13.47 1.08 -14.70
C LEU A 58 -13.86 2.30 -15.55
N LYS A 59 -13.63 2.24 -16.85
CA LYS A 59 -14.15 3.23 -17.76
C LYS A 59 -15.65 3.04 -17.96
N ASN A 60 -16.35 4.14 -18.24
CA ASN A 60 -17.80 4.15 -18.44
C ASN A 60 -18.24 3.06 -19.43
N GLY A 61 -19.28 2.33 -19.03
CA GLY A 61 -19.86 1.27 -19.86
C GLY A 61 -19.09 -0.05 -19.88
N LEU A 62 -18.01 -0.15 -19.12
CA LEU A 62 -17.25 -1.39 -18.97
C LEU A 62 -17.52 -2.06 -17.62
N ALA A 63 -17.37 -3.36 -17.61
CA ALA A 63 -17.54 -4.21 -16.43
C ALA A 63 -16.30 -5.05 -16.19
N TRP A 64 -16.14 -5.54 -14.97
CA TRP A 64 -15.14 -6.55 -14.67
C TRP A 64 -15.44 -7.84 -15.45
N PRO A 65 -14.41 -8.64 -15.74
CA PRO A 65 -14.61 -9.91 -16.46
C PRO A 65 -15.64 -10.80 -15.77
N SER A 66 -16.57 -11.34 -16.55
CA SER A 66 -17.60 -12.27 -16.07
C SER A 66 -17.14 -13.75 -16.10
N ALA A 67 -15.86 -14.00 -16.40
CA ALA A 67 -15.30 -15.34 -16.42
C ALA A 67 -15.41 -16.00 -15.04
N THR A 68 -15.71 -17.29 -15.04
CA THR A 68 -15.64 -18.11 -13.82
C THR A 68 -14.18 -18.19 -13.40
N LEU A 69 -13.90 -17.75 -12.17
CA LEU A 69 -12.54 -17.70 -11.64
C LEU A 69 -12.17 -19.04 -11.00
N GLN A 70 -10.88 -19.34 -11.02
CA GLN A 70 -10.33 -20.47 -10.27
C GLN A 70 -10.58 -20.27 -8.77
N GLU A 71 -10.74 -21.34 -8.03
CA GLU A 71 -10.86 -21.28 -6.56
C GLU A 71 -9.62 -20.66 -5.92
N GLY A 72 -9.84 -19.80 -4.94
CA GLY A 72 -8.78 -19.11 -4.22
C GLY A 72 -8.44 -17.73 -4.78
N PRO A 73 -7.25 -17.18 -4.47
CA PRO A 73 -6.85 -15.82 -4.87
C PRO A 73 -6.42 -15.73 -6.33
N SER A 74 -7.40 -15.80 -7.21
CA SER A 74 -7.25 -15.92 -8.67
C SER A 74 -7.02 -14.60 -9.39
N ILE A 75 -7.26 -13.44 -8.75
CA ILE A 75 -7.01 -12.13 -9.32
C ILE A 75 -5.74 -11.56 -8.69
N LEU A 76 -4.79 -11.10 -9.53
CA LEU A 76 -3.56 -10.46 -9.09
C LEU A 76 -3.43 -9.08 -9.74
N ILE A 77 -3.33 -8.05 -8.92
CA ILE A 77 -3.01 -6.69 -9.33
C ILE A 77 -1.56 -6.42 -8.95
N SER A 78 -0.71 -6.22 -9.94
CA SER A 78 0.70 -5.84 -9.76
C SER A 78 0.84 -4.33 -9.94
N TYR A 79 1.42 -3.65 -8.95
CA TYR A 79 1.55 -2.20 -8.96
C TYR A 79 2.82 -1.74 -8.25
N VAL A 80 3.23 -0.51 -8.52
CA VAL A 80 4.36 0.14 -7.87
C VAL A 80 3.81 1.20 -6.92
N ALA A 81 4.23 1.14 -5.68
CA ALA A 81 3.86 2.09 -4.65
C ALA A 81 5.08 2.52 -3.84
N GLY A 82 5.00 3.68 -3.24
CA GLY A 82 6.06 4.35 -2.50
C GLY A 82 6.41 5.69 -3.12
N PHE A 83 7.29 6.43 -2.49
CA PHE A 83 7.65 7.78 -2.93
C PHE A 83 8.58 7.81 -4.16
N GLY A 84 9.19 6.69 -4.54
CA GLY A 84 10.20 6.66 -5.59
C GLY A 84 11.59 6.94 -5.04
N ASP A 85 12.19 8.05 -5.42
CA ASP A 85 13.52 8.44 -4.97
C ASP A 85 13.50 9.06 -3.57
N ALA A 86 14.68 9.14 -2.93
CA ALA A 86 14.80 9.69 -1.58
C ALA A 86 14.40 11.19 -1.51
N GLU A 87 14.50 11.89 -2.62
CA GLU A 87 14.12 13.31 -2.71
C GLU A 87 12.60 13.49 -2.68
N ASP A 88 11.84 12.53 -3.22
CA ASP A 88 10.38 12.56 -3.27
C ASP A 88 9.71 12.28 -1.91
N VAL A 89 10.49 11.76 -0.95
CA VAL A 89 9.98 11.52 0.42
C VAL A 89 9.69 12.84 1.11
N PRO A 90 8.48 13.07 1.65
CA PRO A 90 8.14 14.27 2.38
C PRO A 90 9.11 14.57 3.52
N GLU A 91 9.47 15.83 3.70
CA GLU A 91 10.46 16.24 4.72
C GLU A 91 10.00 15.88 6.14
N ILE A 92 8.70 15.86 6.38
CA ILE A 92 8.14 15.44 7.68
C ILE A 92 8.48 13.98 8.00
N ASP A 93 8.47 13.10 7.00
CA ASP A 93 8.82 11.68 7.16
C ASP A 93 10.33 11.53 7.39
N LYS A 94 11.15 12.30 6.65
CA LYS A 94 12.61 12.37 6.85
C LYS A 94 12.94 12.86 8.25
N GLN A 95 12.22 13.85 8.76
CA GLN A 95 12.40 14.37 10.11
C GLN A 95 12.02 13.33 11.16
N ALA A 96 10.93 12.58 10.97
CA ALA A 96 10.57 11.49 11.87
C ALA A 96 11.67 10.42 11.95
N ILE A 97 12.26 10.05 10.82
CA ILE A 97 13.39 9.10 10.77
C ILE A 97 14.60 9.64 11.52
N ARG A 98 14.95 10.93 11.32
CA ARG A 98 16.08 11.56 12.02
C ARG A 98 15.87 11.58 13.54
N LEU A 99 14.65 11.92 13.99
CA LEU A 99 14.30 11.91 15.42
C LEU A 99 14.36 10.50 16.02
N LEU A 100 13.85 9.49 15.29
CA LEU A 100 13.96 8.10 15.72
C LEU A 100 15.40 7.62 15.79
N THR A 101 16.19 7.95 14.79
CA THR A 101 17.62 7.59 14.77
C THR A 101 18.36 8.19 15.94
N GLY A 102 18.13 9.47 16.26
CA GLY A 102 18.71 10.13 17.43
C GLY A 102 18.28 9.46 18.73
N HIS A 103 16.98 9.17 18.86
CA HIS A 103 16.43 8.49 20.02
C HIS A 103 17.07 7.11 20.26
N PHE A 104 17.19 6.28 19.23
CA PHE A 104 17.83 4.97 19.33
C PHE A 104 19.35 5.06 19.52
N TYR A 105 19.98 6.11 19.03
CA TYR A 105 21.40 6.33 19.27
C TYR A 105 21.68 6.65 20.73
N GLU A 106 20.87 7.47 21.36
CA GLU A 106 20.97 7.82 22.77
C GLU A 106 20.54 6.68 23.70
N ASN A 107 19.54 5.89 23.30
CA ASN A 107 18.99 4.79 24.07
C ASN A 107 19.37 3.44 23.45
N ARG A 108 20.66 3.15 23.35
CA ARG A 108 21.18 1.91 22.73
C ARG A 108 20.81 0.66 23.53
N GLU A 109 20.63 0.79 24.85
CA GLU A 109 20.30 -0.34 25.72
C GLU A 109 18.81 -0.34 26.01
N ASN A 110 18.08 -1.12 25.23
CA ASN A 110 16.64 -1.34 25.42
C ASN A 110 16.33 -2.28 26.59
N VAL A 111 17.32 -2.58 27.42
CA VAL A 111 17.19 -3.47 28.59
C VAL A 111 17.86 -2.82 29.80
N VAL A 112 17.27 -1.75 30.28
CA VAL A 112 17.50 -1.45 31.70
C VAL A 112 16.43 -2.17 32.48
N ALA A 113 16.75 -3.36 32.95
CA ALA A 113 16.01 -4.07 33.98
C ALA A 113 16.14 -3.30 35.32
N VAL A 114 15.62 -2.11 35.38
CA VAL A 114 15.42 -1.38 36.64
C VAL A 114 13.94 -1.45 36.91
N GLN A 115 13.60 -2.12 38.02
CA GLN A 115 12.23 -2.15 38.53
C GLN A 115 11.64 -0.73 38.57
N GLY A 116 10.60 -0.49 37.78
CA GLY A 116 9.82 0.74 37.83
C GLY A 116 10.03 1.74 36.68
N ILE A 117 10.84 1.45 35.66
CA ILE A 117 10.97 2.31 34.49
C ILE A 117 10.28 1.67 33.32
N THR A 118 9.24 2.33 32.83
CA THR A 118 8.49 1.98 31.62
C THR A 118 9.43 1.99 30.41
N VAL A 119 9.28 0.99 29.55
CA VAL A 119 9.92 0.89 28.24
C VAL A 119 9.94 2.27 27.59
N ALA A 120 11.09 2.68 27.05
CA ALA A 120 11.27 3.97 26.41
C ALA A 120 10.16 4.20 25.35
N GLU A 121 9.20 5.04 25.69
CA GLU A 121 8.12 5.39 24.75
C GLU A 121 8.72 6.17 23.57
N LEU A 122 8.17 5.93 22.39
CA LEU A 122 8.49 6.70 21.19
C LEU A 122 8.37 8.20 21.49
N PRO A 123 9.32 9.05 21.06
CA PRO A 123 9.22 10.48 21.21
C PRO A 123 7.84 10.98 20.77
N MET A 124 7.20 11.84 21.57
CA MET A 124 5.84 12.34 21.28
C MET A 124 5.74 12.99 19.89
N ALA A 125 6.81 13.66 19.44
CA ALA A 125 6.88 14.26 18.11
C ALA A 125 6.75 13.19 16.99
N VAL A 126 7.45 12.06 17.13
CA VAL A 126 7.38 10.95 16.17
C VAL A 126 6.00 10.31 16.20
N ARG A 127 5.43 10.12 17.38
CA ARG A 127 4.08 9.57 17.53
C ARG A 127 3.03 10.47 16.86
N SER A 128 3.14 11.78 17.00
CA SER A 128 2.27 12.75 16.32
C SER A 128 2.40 12.68 14.79
N ILE A 129 3.62 12.57 14.26
CA ILE A 129 3.86 12.43 12.82
C ILE A 129 3.23 11.13 12.30
N ILE A 130 3.43 10.01 13.01
CA ILE A 130 2.83 8.72 12.64
C ILE A 130 1.30 8.81 12.62
N HIS A 131 0.69 9.48 13.61
CA HIS A 131 -0.76 9.68 13.64
C HIS A 131 -1.27 10.52 12.49
N LEU A 132 -0.58 11.61 12.14
CA LEU A 132 -0.94 12.47 10.99
C LEU A 132 -0.83 11.73 9.65
N ARG A 133 0.11 10.78 9.56
CA ARG A 133 0.36 9.99 8.32
C ARG A 133 -0.42 8.68 8.27
N ARG A 134 -1.08 8.33 9.36
CA ARG A 134 -1.92 7.13 9.43
C ARG A 134 -3.28 7.41 8.77
N ALA A 135 -3.25 7.51 7.46
CA ALA A 135 -4.45 7.52 6.66
C ALA A 135 -4.95 6.07 6.50
N TRP A 136 -5.63 5.47 7.48
CA TRP A 136 -6.21 4.10 7.42
C TRP A 136 -5.46 3.01 8.18
#